data_238f24effb8bdf3682f4d0c0a0eff8e4
#
_entry.id   238f24effb8bdf3682f4d0c0a0eff8e4
#
_cell.length_a   1.000
_cell.length_b   1.000
_cell.length_c   1.000
_cell.angle_alpha   90.00
_cell.angle_beta   90.00
_cell.angle_gamma   90.00
#
_symmetry.space_group_name_H-M   'P 1'
#
loop_
_entity.id
_entity.type
_entity.pdbx_description
1 polymer ?
#
loop_
_entity_poly.entity_id
_entity_poly.type
_entity_poly.pdbx_seq_one_letter_code
_entity_poly.pdbx_strand_id
1 'polypeptide(L)'
;MASYIHLQGKVGVLVEVNCETDFVARNENFREFVKDITLHIAAAHPLYVSRADVPGNLIEAEREIYKAQVKDKPDNVAEKIVEGKLEKFYSTVCLLEQAFIKNPDVTIKDLLSGKIAELGENIVIRRFVRYLVGEPLPSET
;
A
#
# COMPACT_ATOMS: atom_id res chain seq x y z
N MET A 1 15.66 5.66 -4.96
CA MET A 1 15.15 4.30 -5.24
C MET A 1 15.82 3.31 -4.31
N ALA A 2 15.06 2.33 -3.83
CA ALA A 2 15.59 1.30 -2.93
C ALA A 2 15.10 -0.09 -3.35
N SER A 3 15.87 -1.10 -2.97
CA SER A 3 15.56 -2.49 -3.31
C SER A 3 15.78 -3.38 -2.09
N TYR A 4 15.12 -4.53 -2.11
CA TYR A 4 15.26 -5.52 -1.04
C TYR A 4 14.96 -6.92 -1.60
N ILE A 5 15.83 -7.86 -1.27
CA ILE A 5 15.63 -9.27 -1.61
C ILE A 5 15.51 -10.04 -0.30
N HIS A 6 14.45 -10.81 -0.15
CA HIS A 6 14.09 -11.49 1.10
C HIS A 6 13.88 -13.00 0.87
N LEU A 7 13.87 -13.76 1.95
CA LEU A 7 13.63 -15.21 1.94
C LEU A 7 14.57 -15.95 0.97
N GLN A 8 15.87 -15.67 1.10
CA GLN A 8 16.92 -16.32 0.28
C GLN A 8 16.67 -16.14 -1.22
N GLY A 9 16.22 -14.96 -1.62
CA GLY A 9 16.00 -14.63 -3.02
C GLY A 9 14.60 -14.91 -3.55
N LYS A 10 13.65 -15.28 -2.69
CA LYS A 10 12.29 -15.62 -3.14
C LYS A 10 11.40 -14.41 -3.35
N VAL A 11 11.65 -13.31 -2.65
CA VAL A 11 10.87 -12.07 -2.78
C VAL A 11 11.81 -10.94 -3.11
N GLY A 12 11.46 -10.16 -4.14
CA GLY A 12 12.21 -8.99 -4.53
C GLY A 12 11.31 -7.76 -4.59
N VAL A 13 11.79 -6.63 -4.06
CA VAL A 13 11.06 -5.36 -4.04
C VAL A 13 11.95 -4.27 -4.58
N LEU A 14 11.36 -3.39 -5.41
CA LEU A 14 11.98 -2.16 -5.85
C LEU A 14 10.98 -1.03 -5.63
N VAL A 15 11.38 0.06 -4.96
CA VAL A 15 10.48 1.18 -4.65
C VAL A 15 11.15 2.51 -4.99
N GLU A 16 10.35 3.42 -5.52
CA GLU A 16 10.76 4.80 -5.77
C GLU A 16 10.10 5.71 -4.73
N VAL A 17 10.92 6.35 -3.89
CA VAL A 17 10.48 7.34 -2.90
C VAL A 17 11.24 8.63 -3.19
N ASN A 18 10.50 9.70 -3.47
CA ASN A 18 11.07 10.97 -3.89
C ASN A 18 10.96 12.01 -2.77
N CYS A 19 11.98 12.86 -2.68
CA CYS A 19 12.02 14.03 -1.79
C CYS A 19 12.45 15.23 -2.62
N GLU A 20 12.56 16.41 -2.00
CA GLU A 20 12.83 17.65 -2.75
C GLU A 20 14.30 17.94 -2.95
N THR A 21 15.17 17.53 -2.02
CA THR A 21 16.61 17.86 -2.08
C THR A 21 17.51 16.64 -1.90
N ASP A 22 18.74 16.76 -2.38
CA ASP A 22 19.78 15.77 -2.16
C ASP A 22 20.18 15.66 -0.68
N PHE A 23 20.00 16.73 0.09
CA PHE A 23 20.29 16.71 1.52
C PHE A 23 19.40 15.71 2.23
N VAL A 24 18.09 15.76 1.96
CA VAL A 24 17.14 14.81 2.54
C VAL A 24 17.38 13.42 1.97
N ALA A 25 17.65 13.30 0.67
CA ALA A 25 17.92 11.99 0.05
C ALA A 25 19.09 11.26 0.72
N ARG A 26 20.06 12.00 1.24
CA ARG A 26 21.22 11.43 1.96
C ARG A 26 21.00 11.31 3.45
N ASN A 27 19.94 11.90 3.99
CA ASN A 27 19.64 11.88 5.42
C ASN A 27 19.38 10.44 5.88
N GLU A 28 19.97 10.08 7.00
CA GLU A 28 19.85 8.72 7.53
C GLU A 28 18.43 8.37 7.94
N ASN A 29 17.69 9.31 8.51
CA ASN A 29 16.29 9.10 8.88
C ASN A 29 15.43 8.85 7.66
N PHE A 30 15.68 9.56 6.56
CA PHE A 30 14.99 9.35 5.30
C PHE A 30 15.31 7.96 4.75
N ARG A 31 16.57 7.58 4.75
CA ARG A 31 17.01 6.27 4.23
C ARG A 31 16.44 5.12 5.06
N GLU A 32 16.35 5.27 6.38
CA GLU A 32 15.70 4.29 7.25
C GLU A 32 14.21 4.16 6.96
N PHE A 33 13.54 5.30 6.75
CA PHE A 33 12.14 5.30 6.37
C PHE A 33 11.93 4.53 5.06
N VAL A 34 12.74 4.78 4.04
CA VAL A 34 12.65 4.09 2.74
C VAL A 34 12.90 2.59 2.92
N LYS A 35 13.86 2.23 3.76
CA LYS A 35 14.13 0.82 4.08
C LYS A 35 12.93 0.16 4.74
N ASP A 36 12.29 0.83 5.69
CA ASP A 36 11.10 0.31 6.38
C ASP A 36 9.94 0.12 5.41
N ILE A 37 9.74 1.05 4.47
CA ILE A 37 8.71 0.92 3.43
C ILE A 37 9.00 -0.30 2.54
N THR A 38 10.24 -0.50 2.17
CA THR A 38 10.65 -1.62 1.34
C THR A 38 10.38 -2.96 2.03
N LEU A 39 10.73 -3.07 3.31
CA LEU A 39 10.45 -4.26 4.12
C LEU A 39 8.96 -4.50 4.26
N HIS A 40 8.19 -3.44 4.48
CA HIS A 40 6.73 -3.52 4.58
C HIS A 40 6.11 -4.06 3.29
N ILE A 41 6.54 -3.56 2.14
CA ILE A 41 6.04 -4.04 0.84
C ILE A 41 6.33 -5.53 0.66
N ALA A 42 7.53 -5.95 1.02
CA ALA A 42 7.91 -7.37 0.93
C ALA A 42 6.99 -8.25 1.77
N ALA A 43 6.63 -7.80 2.99
CA ALA A 43 5.85 -8.59 3.95
C ALA A 43 4.33 -8.50 3.71
N ALA A 44 3.82 -7.32 3.39
CA ALA A 44 2.37 -7.04 3.35
C ALA A 44 1.76 -7.16 1.96
N HIS A 45 2.56 -7.23 0.91
CA HIS A 45 2.12 -7.38 -0.48
C HIS A 45 1.00 -6.41 -0.88
N PRO A 46 1.21 -5.09 -0.76
CA PRO A 46 0.24 -4.15 -1.32
C PRO A 46 0.23 -4.25 -2.85
N LEU A 47 -0.89 -3.88 -3.47
CA LEU A 47 -1.04 -3.91 -4.92
C LEU A 47 -0.96 -2.51 -5.53
N TYR A 48 -1.32 -1.49 -4.77
CA TYR A 48 -1.37 -0.08 -5.22
C TYR A 48 -0.76 0.81 -4.16
N VAL A 49 -0.29 1.99 -4.56
CA VAL A 49 0.21 2.98 -3.59
C VAL A 49 -0.96 3.61 -2.83
N SER A 50 -1.98 4.08 -3.55
CA SER A 50 -3.14 4.78 -2.95
C SER A 50 -4.44 4.35 -3.62
N ARG A 51 -5.57 4.81 -3.04
CA ARG A 51 -6.91 4.57 -3.62
C ARG A 51 -7.02 5.07 -5.05
N ALA A 52 -6.38 6.19 -5.35
CA ALA A 52 -6.44 6.78 -6.69
C ALA A 52 -5.85 5.86 -7.75
N ASP A 53 -4.98 4.95 -7.37
CA ASP A 53 -4.33 4.02 -8.30
C ASP A 53 -5.14 2.75 -8.54
N VAL A 54 -6.18 2.49 -7.73
CA VAL A 54 -7.02 1.31 -7.90
C VAL A 54 -7.93 1.51 -9.12
N PRO A 55 -7.91 0.57 -10.09
CA PRO A 55 -8.79 0.72 -11.26
C PRO A 55 -10.27 0.79 -10.87
N GLY A 56 -11.01 1.73 -11.47
CA GLY A 56 -12.43 1.91 -11.17
C GLY A 56 -13.27 0.67 -11.41
N ASN A 57 -12.95 -0.09 -12.46
CA ASN A 57 -13.65 -1.33 -12.76
C ASN A 57 -13.45 -2.40 -11.67
N LEU A 58 -12.29 -2.41 -11.02
CA LEU A 58 -12.02 -3.34 -9.91
C LEU A 58 -12.85 -2.95 -8.68
N ILE A 59 -12.94 -1.66 -8.38
CA ILE A 59 -13.78 -1.16 -7.28
C ILE A 59 -15.24 -1.52 -7.53
N GLU A 60 -15.73 -1.31 -8.74
CA GLU A 60 -17.12 -1.65 -9.08
C GLU A 60 -17.39 -3.14 -8.99
N ALA A 61 -16.45 -3.98 -9.43
CA ALA A 61 -16.57 -5.43 -9.30
C ALA A 61 -16.66 -5.87 -7.83
N GLU A 62 -15.82 -5.29 -6.96
CA GLU A 62 -15.86 -5.58 -5.54
C GLU A 62 -17.17 -5.10 -4.91
N ARG A 63 -17.64 -3.91 -5.30
CA ARG A 63 -18.91 -3.36 -4.83
C ARG A 63 -20.08 -4.28 -5.16
N GLU A 64 -20.12 -4.79 -6.37
CA GLU A 64 -21.19 -5.72 -6.80
C GLU A 64 -21.17 -7.03 -6.00
N ILE A 65 -19.98 -7.56 -5.72
CA ILE A 65 -19.83 -8.74 -4.88
C ILE A 65 -20.39 -8.48 -3.47
N TYR A 66 -20.05 -7.34 -2.88
CA TYR A 66 -20.51 -6.99 -1.52
C TYR A 66 -22.00 -6.74 -1.47
N LYS A 67 -22.57 -6.10 -2.50
CA LYS A 67 -24.03 -5.90 -2.61
C LYS A 67 -24.77 -7.22 -2.65
N ALA A 68 -24.25 -8.19 -3.40
CA ALA A 68 -24.86 -9.52 -3.50
C ALA A 68 -24.88 -10.24 -2.15
N GLN A 69 -23.88 -10.01 -1.30
CA GLN A 69 -23.78 -10.62 0.03
C GLN A 69 -24.79 -10.06 1.03
N VAL A 70 -25.33 -8.87 0.79
CA VAL A 70 -26.20 -8.16 1.75
C VAL A 70 -27.56 -7.78 1.16
N LYS A 71 -27.97 -8.41 0.05
CA LYS A 71 -29.22 -8.06 -0.63
C LYS A 71 -30.48 -8.38 0.18
N ASP A 72 -30.36 -9.20 1.23
CA ASP A 72 -31.43 -9.54 2.16
C ASP A 72 -31.62 -8.49 3.26
N LYS A 73 -30.82 -7.45 3.29
CA LYS A 73 -30.86 -6.41 4.31
C LYS A 73 -31.50 -5.12 3.80
N PRO A 74 -32.06 -4.28 4.71
CA PRO A 74 -32.57 -2.97 4.31
C PRO A 74 -31.50 -2.15 3.60
N ASP A 75 -31.88 -1.31 2.64
CA ASP A 75 -30.96 -0.58 1.79
C ASP A 75 -29.96 0.27 2.58
N ASN A 76 -30.39 0.97 3.62
CA ASN A 76 -29.50 1.81 4.43
C ASN A 76 -28.47 1.01 5.21
N VAL A 77 -28.83 -0.18 5.67
CA VAL A 77 -27.91 -1.10 6.36
C VAL A 77 -26.96 -1.72 5.35
N ALA A 78 -27.48 -2.15 4.21
CA ALA A 78 -26.68 -2.75 3.14
C ALA A 78 -25.61 -1.79 2.64
N GLU A 79 -25.95 -0.51 2.42
CA GLU A 79 -24.99 0.52 2.00
C GLU A 79 -23.85 0.68 2.99
N LYS A 80 -24.15 0.74 4.28
CA LYS A 80 -23.13 0.88 5.32
C LYS A 80 -22.19 -0.31 5.35
N ILE A 81 -22.73 -1.53 5.18
CA ILE A 81 -21.93 -2.76 5.16
C ILE A 81 -21.00 -2.76 3.92
N VAL A 82 -21.54 -2.39 2.76
CA VAL A 82 -20.75 -2.33 1.51
C VAL A 82 -19.63 -1.32 1.64
N GLU A 83 -19.91 -0.11 2.14
CA GLU A 83 -18.88 0.91 2.33
C GLU A 83 -17.81 0.46 3.34
N GLY A 84 -18.20 -0.20 4.43
CA GLY A 84 -17.26 -0.76 5.40
C GLY A 84 -16.37 -1.84 4.79
N LYS A 85 -16.93 -2.69 3.94
CA LYS A 85 -16.15 -3.72 3.23
C LYS A 85 -15.20 -3.12 2.21
N LEU A 86 -15.61 -2.04 1.53
CA LEU A 86 -14.74 -1.32 0.61
C LEU A 86 -13.58 -0.64 1.35
N GLU A 87 -13.83 -0.05 2.52
CA GLU A 87 -12.77 0.51 3.36
C GLU A 87 -11.74 -0.57 3.73
N LYS A 88 -12.22 -1.74 4.12
CA LYS A 88 -11.35 -2.87 4.43
C LYS A 88 -10.57 -3.34 3.20
N PHE A 89 -11.20 -3.38 2.03
CA PHE A 89 -10.55 -3.71 0.78
C PHE A 89 -9.39 -2.74 0.51
N TYR A 90 -9.62 -1.43 0.62
CA TYR A 90 -8.57 -0.44 0.44
C TYR A 90 -7.43 -0.62 1.44
N SER A 91 -7.74 -0.90 2.69
CA SER A 91 -6.71 -1.11 3.72
C SER A 91 -5.89 -2.38 3.48
N THR A 92 -6.39 -3.29 2.67
CA THR A 92 -5.69 -4.53 2.30
C THR A 92 -4.78 -4.34 1.09
N VAL A 93 -5.24 -3.59 0.08
CA VAL A 93 -4.51 -3.51 -1.20
C VAL A 93 -3.73 -2.22 -1.40
N CYS A 94 -4.03 -1.14 -0.67
CA CYS A 94 -3.37 0.15 -0.82
C CYS A 94 -2.27 0.31 0.22
N LEU A 95 -1.03 0.49 -0.23
CA LEU A 95 0.14 0.64 0.63
C LEU A 95 -0.08 1.69 1.72
N LEU A 96 -0.56 2.88 1.34
CA LEU A 96 -0.73 3.99 2.29
C LEU A 96 -1.75 3.71 3.38
N GLU A 97 -2.69 2.79 3.15
CA GLU A 97 -3.74 2.46 4.11
C GLU A 97 -3.48 1.20 4.91
N GLN A 98 -2.39 0.50 4.62
CA GLN A 98 -2.02 -0.69 5.37
C GLN A 98 -1.43 -0.32 6.73
N ALA A 99 -1.73 -1.15 7.74
CA ALA A 99 -1.08 -1.04 9.04
C ALA A 99 0.41 -1.40 8.88
N PHE A 100 1.30 -0.57 9.46
CA PHE A 100 2.73 -0.78 9.36
C PHE A 100 3.14 -2.07 10.08
N ILE A 101 3.93 -2.92 9.42
CA ILE A 101 4.32 -4.22 9.98
C ILE A 101 5.10 -4.11 11.29
N LYS A 102 5.90 -3.06 11.47
CA LYS A 102 6.69 -2.84 12.69
C LYS A 102 5.88 -2.17 13.81
N ASN A 103 4.78 -1.51 13.48
CA ASN A 103 3.91 -0.86 14.44
C ASN A 103 2.48 -0.79 13.87
N PRO A 104 1.64 -1.81 14.13
CA PRO A 104 0.29 -1.86 13.56
C PRO A 104 -0.67 -0.77 14.01
N ASP A 105 -0.30 0.03 15.01
CA ASP A 105 -1.12 1.14 15.48
C ASP A 105 -1.11 2.34 14.53
N VAL A 106 -0.17 2.38 13.59
CA VAL A 106 -0.07 3.44 12.60
C VAL A 106 -0.15 2.84 11.19
N THR A 107 -0.67 3.65 10.25
CA THR A 107 -0.67 3.26 8.84
C THR A 107 0.61 3.78 8.17
N ILE A 108 0.89 3.29 6.98
CA ILE A 108 2.00 3.81 6.17
C ILE A 108 1.80 5.30 5.88
N LYS A 109 0.55 5.72 5.66
CA LYS A 109 0.22 7.15 5.46
C LYS A 109 0.61 7.99 6.67
N ASP A 110 0.32 7.50 7.89
CA ASP A 110 0.71 8.20 9.13
C ASP A 110 2.22 8.30 9.26
N LEU A 111 2.92 7.23 8.92
CA LEU A 111 4.37 7.18 8.95
C LEU A 111 4.98 8.19 7.97
N LEU A 112 4.42 8.24 6.75
CA LEU A 112 4.84 9.19 5.72
C LEU A 112 4.60 10.63 6.17
N SER A 113 3.42 10.93 6.69
CA SER A 113 3.08 12.27 7.18
C SER A 113 4.02 12.71 8.29
N GLY A 114 4.38 11.79 9.20
CA GLY A 114 5.34 12.05 10.26
C GLY A 114 6.73 12.39 9.73
N LYS A 115 7.17 11.69 8.69
CA LYS A 115 8.48 11.97 8.07
C LYS A 115 8.50 13.29 7.33
N ILE A 116 7.42 13.64 6.64
CA ILE A 116 7.29 14.95 5.98
C ILE A 116 7.42 16.06 7.01
N ALA A 117 6.74 15.91 8.15
CA ALA A 117 6.79 16.91 9.23
C ALA A 117 8.20 16.98 9.86
N GLU A 118 8.82 15.83 10.09
CA GLU A 118 10.16 15.75 10.69
C GLU A 118 11.24 16.36 9.82
N LEU A 119 11.23 16.05 8.53
CA LEU A 119 12.27 16.47 7.59
C LEU A 119 12.00 17.81 6.91
N GLY A 120 10.76 18.32 7.00
CA GLY A 120 10.39 19.62 6.47
C GLY A 120 10.31 19.68 4.95
N GLU A 121 10.26 18.54 4.27
CA GLU A 121 10.14 18.45 2.80
C GLU A 121 9.03 17.51 2.43
N ASN A 122 8.44 17.73 1.25
CA ASN A 122 7.48 16.79 0.72
C ASN A 122 8.17 15.48 0.32
N ILE A 123 7.55 14.37 0.66
CA ILE A 123 8.04 13.03 0.34
C ILE A 123 6.89 12.29 -0.33
N VAL A 124 7.19 11.62 -1.45
CA VAL A 124 6.20 10.89 -2.22
C VAL A 124 6.68 9.46 -2.45
N ILE A 125 5.89 8.49 -2.03
CA ILE A 125 6.08 7.10 -2.45
C ILE A 125 5.40 7.01 -3.81
N ARG A 126 6.22 7.02 -4.88
CA ARG A 126 5.67 7.16 -6.23
C ARG A 126 5.18 5.86 -6.82
N ARG A 127 6.00 4.81 -6.70
CA ARG A 127 5.68 3.49 -7.27
C ARG A 127 6.56 2.42 -6.64
N PHE A 128 6.12 1.17 -6.80
CA PHE A 128 6.91 0.01 -6.40
C PHE A 128 6.57 -1.19 -7.28
N VAL A 129 7.43 -2.19 -7.24
CA VAL A 129 7.17 -3.50 -7.82
C VAL A 129 7.63 -4.56 -6.82
N ARG A 130 6.87 -5.64 -6.73
CA ARG A 130 7.19 -6.78 -5.89
C ARG A 130 7.06 -8.05 -6.72
N TYR A 131 8.10 -8.87 -6.70
CA TYR A 131 8.06 -10.18 -7.33
C TYR A 131 8.21 -11.27 -6.29
N LEU A 132 7.45 -12.33 -6.47
CA LEU A 132 7.56 -13.55 -5.68
C LEU A 132 7.83 -14.70 -6.64
N VAL A 133 8.86 -15.49 -6.34
CA VAL A 133 9.21 -16.65 -7.18
C VAL A 133 7.99 -17.58 -7.29
N GLY A 134 7.64 -17.92 -8.52
CA GLY A 134 6.54 -18.84 -8.79
C GLY A 134 5.17 -18.22 -8.87
N GLU A 135 5.02 -16.89 -8.66
CA GLU A 135 3.71 -16.27 -8.83
C GLU A 135 3.31 -16.24 -10.32
N PRO A 136 2.01 -16.28 -10.62
CA PRO A 136 1.55 -16.24 -12.03
C PRO A 136 1.98 -14.94 -12.71
N LEU A 137 2.36 -15.06 -13.98
CA LEU A 137 2.65 -13.88 -14.81
C LEU A 137 1.33 -13.19 -15.19
N PRO A 138 1.33 -11.87 -15.46
CA PRO A 138 0.12 -11.16 -15.87
C PRO A 138 -0.56 -11.78 -17.08
N SER A 139 0.19 -12.41 -17.98
CA SER A 139 -0.33 -13.08 -19.16
C SER A 139 -0.97 -14.44 -18.86
N GLU A 140 -0.79 -14.96 -17.64
CA GLU A 140 -1.32 -16.27 -17.22
C GLU A 140 -2.63 -16.15 -16.44
N THR A 141 -3.07 -14.93 -16.17
CA THR A 141 -4.32 -14.67 -15.41
C THR A 141 -5.51 -14.20 -16.31
#